data_c6f9220207cb241441369131a0aca187
#
_entry.id   c6f9220207cb241441369131a0aca187
#
_cell.length_a   1.000
_cell.length_b   1.000
_cell.length_c   1.000
_cell.angle_alpha   90.00
_cell.angle_beta   90.00
_cell.angle_gamma   90.00
#
_symmetry.space_group_name_H-M   'P 1'
#
loop_
_entity.id
_entity.type
_entity.pdbx_description
1 polymer ?
#
loop_
_entity_poly.entity_id
_entity_poly.type
_entity_poly.pdbx_seq_one_letter_code
_entity_poly.pdbx_strand_id
1 'polypeptide(L)'
;MQSPRGRYRAMLAVVGLIALAVLASAAALWPRGQLPRSAAAGQADPTRLVSATLTKVSRVPCEDAEPGVPGSVCIKVTAQLAGGRQVGFDTTDPTGGMFRAGQRVRLAVAEQPGQPPYYNIQDLERGRPLLLLVALFVGAVVAFGRWQGVRSLLGLGLSFVVIVSFVVPAILRGHSPVLVAVTGAMAIMLVSLYLSHGVGPKTTAAVVGTALALGLTAALTIGFVAAASLTGLASEEAQNANFAVGGLSLRGLLLAGIIIGGLGVLDDVTMSQASLVDELHHANPTAGFAALVTSALRVGRDHIAATVNTLFLAYAGAALPLLILFVTGQDSLGTVATTEIVAVEVVRALCGSVGLIAAVPLTTVLAALVVAEEGPEPRPHPTAGVAFPPEAEITPPAGAAAALQGRSGWALGRGQGQEEAGLVLDRVLAVHGSHLSHAIVEVDSGSWLAVEELPAAARTAAARLRQLAADAHRGASRYQRARTRGLVRLDLGQPEELDLLRRYGPFTTDARVWVHGDPLPVIETADRFGDLPRFTYQLDPTELERVRASLAEAGLPSSTLVPRRVRASKR
;
A
#
# COMPACT_ATOMS: atom_id res chain seq x y z
N MET A 1 -16.75 -31.14 1.81
CA MET A 1 -15.82 -29.99 1.99
C MET A 1 -15.92 -29.51 3.44
N GLN A 2 -14.84 -29.00 4.02
CA GLN A 2 -14.81 -28.60 5.45
C GLN A 2 -15.52 -27.26 5.66
N SER A 3 -16.30 -27.13 6.77
CA SER A 3 -16.91 -25.85 7.15
C SER A 3 -15.85 -24.72 7.31
N PRO A 4 -16.21 -23.41 7.21
CA PRO A 4 -15.28 -22.30 7.43
C PRO A 4 -14.52 -22.40 8.75
N ARG A 5 -15.20 -22.86 9.80
CA ARG A 5 -14.58 -23.14 11.12
C ARG A 5 -13.56 -24.27 11.06
N GLY A 6 -13.78 -25.30 10.22
CA GLY A 6 -12.82 -26.40 10.02
C GLY A 6 -11.58 -25.92 9.28
N ARG A 7 -11.74 -25.10 8.23
CA ARG A 7 -10.65 -24.50 7.46
C ARG A 7 -9.82 -23.54 8.33
N TYR A 8 -10.45 -22.73 9.16
CA TYR A 8 -9.76 -21.87 10.11
C TYR A 8 -8.96 -22.66 11.15
N ARG A 9 -9.53 -23.75 11.71
CA ARG A 9 -8.79 -24.63 12.64
C ARG A 9 -7.59 -25.31 11.98
N ALA A 10 -7.72 -25.74 10.73
CA ALA A 10 -6.60 -26.30 9.98
C ALA A 10 -5.49 -25.25 9.77
N MET A 11 -5.85 -24.01 9.43
CA MET A 11 -4.89 -22.92 9.28
C MET A 11 -4.23 -22.51 10.60
N LEU A 12 -4.96 -22.53 11.71
CA LEU A 12 -4.38 -22.34 13.06
C LEU A 12 -3.40 -23.47 13.41
N ALA A 13 -3.68 -24.71 13.02
CA ALA A 13 -2.75 -25.81 13.21
C ALA A 13 -1.44 -25.61 12.41
N VAL A 14 -1.55 -25.13 11.17
CA VAL A 14 -0.37 -24.76 10.36
C VAL A 14 0.43 -23.65 11.04
N VAL A 15 -0.20 -22.61 11.52
CA VAL A 15 0.49 -21.54 12.27
C VAL A 15 1.11 -22.08 13.56
N GLY A 16 0.42 -22.98 14.27
CA GLY A 16 0.98 -23.66 15.45
C GLY A 16 2.24 -24.46 15.12
N LEU A 17 2.26 -25.17 14.00
CA LEU A 17 3.45 -25.88 13.52
C LEU A 17 4.57 -24.92 13.13
N ILE A 18 4.28 -23.82 12.45
CA ILE A 18 5.24 -22.77 12.14
C ILE A 18 5.83 -22.19 13.43
N ALA A 19 4.98 -21.83 14.40
CA ALA A 19 5.43 -21.30 15.69
C ALA A 19 6.32 -22.29 16.45
N LEU A 20 5.94 -23.57 16.46
CA LEU A 20 6.75 -24.62 17.08
C LEU A 20 8.12 -24.78 16.38
N ALA A 21 8.14 -24.78 15.05
CA ALA A 21 9.37 -24.84 14.27
C ALA A 21 10.28 -23.63 14.54
N VAL A 22 9.69 -22.41 14.62
CA VAL A 22 10.42 -21.19 14.96
C VAL A 22 10.99 -21.26 16.37
N LEU A 23 10.22 -21.72 17.35
CA LEU A 23 10.69 -21.87 18.73
C LEU A 23 11.82 -22.92 18.84
N ALA A 24 11.66 -24.05 18.15
CA ALA A 24 12.70 -25.10 18.12
C ALA A 24 13.99 -24.60 17.45
N SER A 25 13.87 -23.92 16.30
CA SER A 25 15.00 -23.31 15.58
C SER A 25 15.66 -22.22 16.41
N ALA A 26 14.86 -21.32 17.02
CA ALA A 26 15.40 -20.28 17.89
C ALA A 26 16.12 -20.86 19.09
N ALA A 27 15.61 -21.93 19.72
CA ALA A 27 16.28 -22.62 20.83
C ALA A 27 17.58 -23.29 20.40
N ALA A 28 17.62 -23.89 19.21
CA ALA A 28 18.83 -24.51 18.64
C ALA A 28 19.89 -23.48 18.24
N LEU A 29 19.46 -22.35 17.66
CA LEU A 29 20.33 -21.27 17.20
C LEU A 29 20.58 -20.20 18.27
N TRP A 30 20.06 -20.40 19.51
CA TRP A 30 20.18 -19.39 20.56
C TRP A 30 21.64 -19.12 20.90
N PRO A 31 22.08 -17.87 20.93
CA PRO A 31 23.47 -17.50 21.16
C PRO A 31 23.86 -17.75 22.63
N ARG A 32 24.45 -18.92 22.93
CA ARG A 32 24.90 -19.28 24.27
C ARG A 32 26.39 -18.94 24.47
N GLY A 33 26.77 -18.42 25.65
CA GLY A 33 28.16 -18.08 26.02
C GLY A 33 28.55 -16.64 25.69
N GLN A 34 29.83 -16.26 25.76
CA GLN A 34 30.29 -14.89 25.49
C GLN A 34 30.41 -14.61 24.00
N LEU A 35 30.03 -13.40 23.56
CA LEU A 35 30.24 -12.97 22.18
C LEU A 35 31.74 -12.92 21.85
N PRO A 36 32.13 -13.20 20.59
CA PRO A 36 33.51 -12.98 20.17
C PRO A 36 33.89 -11.52 20.43
N ARG A 37 35.01 -11.31 21.11
CA ARG A 37 35.59 -9.98 21.23
C ARG A 37 36.22 -9.62 19.89
N SER A 38 36.09 -8.38 19.46
CA SER A 38 36.79 -7.91 18.28
C SER A 38 38.27 -8.23 18.37
N ALA A 39 38.83 -8.89 17.34
CA ALA A 39 40.28 -9.13 17.25
C ALA A 39 41.05 -7.80 17.26
N ALA A 40 40.46 -6.73 16.76
CA ALA A 40 40.98 -5.36 16.81
C ALA A 40 40.96 -4.76 18.22
N ALA A 41 40.10 -5.26 19.13
CA ALA A 41 40.03 -4.74 20.51
C ALA A 41 41.25 -5.12 21.37
N GLY A 42 42.08 -6.09 20.94
CA GLY A 42 43.33 -6.47 21.58
C GLY A 42 44.57 -5.72 21.05
N GLN A 43 44.44 -5.03 19.90
CA GLN A 43 45.52 -4.30 19.25
C GLN A 43 45.28 -2.77 19.17
N ALA A 44 44.03 -2.33 19.32
CA ALA A 44 43.75 -0.90 19.42
C ALA A 44 44.00 -0.46 20.87
N ASP A 45 44.94 0.48 21.04
CA ASP A 45 45.03 1.31 22.24
C ASP A 45 43.59 1.80 22.55
N PRO A 46 43.10 1.70 23.79
CA PRO A 46 41.70 1.96 24.07
C PRO A 46 41.39 3.43 23.83
N THR A 47 40.99 3.74 22.61
CA THR A 47 40.56 5.11 22.26
C THR A 47 39.31 5.41 23.08
N ARG A 48 39.48 6.18 24.13
CA ARG A 48 38.39 6.61 25.00
C ARG A 48 37.55 7.65 24.30
N LEU A 49 36.28 7.37 24.08
CA LEU A 49 35.33 8.37 23.54
C LEU A 49 34.82 9.26 24.68
N VAL A 50 34.96 10.57 24.50
CA VAL A 50 34.55 11.57 25.49
C VAL A 50 33.66 12.61 24.81
N SER A 51 32.54 12.93 25.43
CA SER A 51 31.67 14.00 24.97
C SER A 51 32.29 15.38 25.28
N ALA A 52 32.27 16.29 24.30
CA ALA A 52 32.75 17.63 24.44
C ALA A 52 31.87 18.63 23.71
N THR A 53 31.95 19.92 24.09
CA THR A 53 31.30 21.00 23.37
C THR A 53 32.35 21.88 22.73
N LEU A 54 32.27 22.14 21.45
CA LEU A 54 33.17 23.05 20.74
C LEU A 54 32.93 24.48 21.21
N THR A 55 33.94 25.12 21.80
CA THR A 55 33.86 26.51 22.27
C THR A 55 34.38 27.47 21.22
N LYS A 56 35.43 27.07 20.48
CA LYS A 56 36.02 27.88 19.43
C LYS A 56 36.45 26.98 18.27
N VAL A 57 36.18 27.41 17.06
CA VAL A 57 36.65 26.81 15.81
C VAL A 57 37.25 27.91 14.96
N SER A 58 38.50 27.76 14.55
CA SER A 58 39.19 28.72 13.68
C SER A 58 39.93 28.01 12.58
N ARG A 59 39.85 28.51 11.35
CA ARG A 59 40.62 27.99 10.22
C ARG A 59 42.08 28.30 10.39
N VAL A 60 42.92 27.34 10.10
CA VAL A 60 44.40 27.46 10.14
C VAL A 60 44.98 26.96 8.83
N PRO A 61 46.17 27.44 8.41
CA PRO A 61 46.89 26.84 7.31
C PRO A 61 47.22 25.38 7.63
N CYS A 62 47.18 24.51 6.63
CA CYS A 62 47.60 23.10 6.80
C CYS A 62 49.12 23.06 6.61
N GLU A 63 49.89 22.92 7.69
CA GLU A 63 51.38 22.92 7.63
C GLU A 63 51.94 21.56 7.20
N ASP A 64 51.20 20.43 7.39
CA ASP A 64 51.63 19.05 7.04
C ASP A 64 50.49 18.23 6.39
N ALA A 65 49.69 18.87 5.55
CA ALA A 65 48.59 18.12 4.92
C ALA A 65 49.11 17.18 3.85
N GLU A 66 49.06 15.88 4.10
CA GLU A 66 48.86 14.92 2.99
C GLU A 66 47.69 15.45 2.12
N PRO A 67 47.76 15.30 0.78
CA PRO A 67 46.71 15.80 -0.10
C PRO A 67 45.38 15.15 0.28
N GLY A 68 44.65 15.84 1.17
CA GLY A 68 43.36 15.39 1.70
C GLY A 68 42.24 15.48 0.66
N VAL A 69 41.09 15.06 1.02
CA VAL A 69 39.86 15.13 0.21
C VAL A 69 39.68 16.56 -0.32
N PRO A 70 39.44 16.77 -1.62
CA PRO A 70 39.22 18.11 -2.18
C PRO A 70 38.13 18.87 -1.41
N GLY A 71 38.43 20.07 -0.91
CA GLY A 71 37.52 20.88 -0.10
C GLY A 71 37.72 20.76 1.42
N SER A 72 38.62 19.91 1.91
CA SER A 72 38.96 19.83 3.33
C SER A 72 39.79 21.05 3.76
N VAL A 73 39.55 21.52 4.99
CA VAL A 73 40.20 22.70 5.59
C VAL A 73 40.75 22.32 6.96
N CYS A 74 41.98 22.69 7.26
CA CYS A 74 42.53 22.54 8.61
C CYS A 74 41.89 23.54 9.56
N ILE A 75 41.51 23.06 10.73
CA ILE A 75 40.87 23.85 11.77
C ILE A 75 41.55 23.62 13.12
N LYS A 76 41.71 24.69 13.85
CA LYS A 76 42.08 24.67 15.27
C LYS A 76 40.83 24.76 16.11
N VAL A 77 40.64 23.75 16.95
CA VAL A 77 39.45 23.56 17.75
C VAL A 77 39.80 23.72 19.23
N THR A 78 38.97 24.46 19.96
CA THR A 78 38.94 24.42 21.42
C THR A 78 37.66 23.76 21.86
N ALA A 79 37.75 22.68 22.61
CA ALA A 79 36.59 21.90 23.07
C ALA A 79 36.57 21.86 24.61
N GLN A 80 35.40 22.01 25.19
CA GLN A 80 35.15 21.84 26.62
C GLN A 80 34.64 20.44 26.90
N LEU A 81 35.37 19.68 27.66
CA LEU A 81 35.00 18.34 28.12
C LEU A 81 33.92 18.42 29.21
N ALA A 82 33.19 17.33 29.44
CA ALA A 82 32.12 17.23 30.44
C ALA A 82 32.55 17.61 31.87
N GLY A 83 33.84 17.54 32.19
CA GLY A 83 34.43 17.98 33.47
C GLY A 83 34.87 19.45 33.53
N GLY A 84 34.49 20.28 32.55
CA GLY A 84 34.86 21.70 32.49
C GLY A 84 36.27 22.01 31.94
N ARG A 85 37.13 20.99 31.77
CA ARG A 85 38.49 21.11 31.22
C ARG A 85 38.40 21.50 29.74
N GLN A 86 39.16 22.50 29.34
CA GLN A 86 39.30 22.89 27.93
C GLN A 86 40.53 22.20 27.33
N VAL A 87 40.36 21.72 26.11
CA VAL A 87 41.42 21.10 25.30
C VAL A 87 41.44 21.78 23.93
N GLY A 88 42.66 22.07 23.45
CA GLY A 88 42.88 22.61 22.12
C GLY A 88 43.63 21.59 21.27
N PHE A 89 43.22 21.41 20.04
CA PHE A 89 43.85 20.49 19.08
C PHE A 89 43.57 20.95 17.65
N ASP A 90 44.38 20.52 16.74
CA ASP A 90 44.22 20.74 15.31
C ASP A 90 43.63 19.50 14.67
N THR A 91 42.69 19.68 13.74
CA THR A 91 42.05 18.61 13.00
C THR A 91 41.60 19.09 11.61
N THR A 92 41.11 18.19 10.78
CA THR A 92 40.65 18.51 9.45
C THR A 92 39.11 18.56 9.42
N ASP A 93 38.56 19.62 8.84
CA ASP A 93 37.14 19.70 8.51
C ASP A 93 36.94 19.25 7.04
N PRO A 94 36.30 18.10 6.80
CA PRO A 94 36.21 17.53 5.45
C PRO A 94 35.44 18.40 4.46
N THR A 95 34.56 19.28 4.96
CA THR A 95 33.67 20.12 4.12
C THR A 95 33.95 21.63 4.28
N GLY A 96 34.90 22.01 5.14
CA GLY A 96 35.22 23.39 5.41
C GLY A 96 34.15 24.21 6.16
N GLY A 97 33.13 23.56 6.71
CA GLY A 97 32.03 24.21 7.44
C GLY A 97 31.20 23.29 8.32
N MET A 98 31.68 22.07 8.50
CA MET A 98 30.99 21.04 9.29
C MET A 98 31.00 21.37 10.79
N PHE A 99 32.11 21.88 11.30
CA PHE A 99 32.31 22.15 12.73
C PHE A 99 32.08 23.62 13.06
N ARG A 100 31.24 23.87 14.09
CA ARG A 100 30.89 25.20 14.57
C ARG A 100 30.95 25.27 16.09
N ALA A 101 31.27 26.45 16.63
CA ALA A 101 31.18 26.70 18.06
C ALA A 101 29.74 26.42 18.57
N GLY A 102 29.62 25.86 19.75
CA GLY A 102 28.37 25.43 20.37
C GLY A 102 27.90 24.00 20.03
N GLN A 103 28.52 23.34 19.06
CA GLN A 103 28.17 21.95 18.71
C GLN A 103 28.75 20.99 19.76
N ARG A 104 27.97 19.91 20.01
CA ARG A 104 28.43 18.77 20.81
C ARG A 104 29.03 17.73 19.90
N VAL A 105 30.22 17.25 20.30
CA VAL A 105 31.03 16.28 19.55
C VAL A 105 31.47 15.14 20.46
N ARG A 106 31.78 14.01 19.86
CA ARG A 106 32.52 12.89 20.48
C ARG A 106 33.98 13.00 20.06
N LEU A 107 34.84 13.14 21.05
CA LEU A 107 36.28 13.13 20.85
C LEU A 107 36.82 11.72 21.12
N ALA A 108 37.62 11.25 20.20
CA ALA A 108 38.50 10.12 20.42
C ALA A 108 39.74 10.61 21.13
N VAL A 109 40.07 10.01 22.28
CA VAL A 109 41.25 10.34 23.07
C VAL A 109 42.21 9.17 23.02
N ALA A 110 43.37 9.35 22.43
CA ALA A 110 44.47 8.37 22.47
C ALA A 110 45.49 8.82 23.49
N GLU A 111 45.73 8.00 24.48
CA GLU A 111 46.72 8.24 25.54
C GLU A 111 47.94 7.32 25.31
N GLN A 112 49.10 7.92 25.00
CA GLN A 112 50.36 7.22 24.87
C GLN A 112 51.23 7.49 26.10
N PRO A 113 51.92 6.50 26.67
CA PRO A 113 52.79 6.71 27.82
C PRO A 113 53.86 7.72 27.51
N GLY A 114 53.90 8.83 28.29
CA GLY A 114 54.91 9.88 28.15
C GLY A 114 54.58 10.95 27.10
N GLN A 115 53.44 10.92 26.44
CA GLN A 115 52.99 11.95 25.50
C GLN A 115 51.69 12.60 25.97
N PRO A 116 51.45 13.88 25.60
CA PRO A 116 50.15 14.49 25.86
C PRO A 116 49.02 13.75 25.12
N PRO A 117 47.80 13.66 25.70
CA PRO A 117 46.67 13.00 25.06
C PRO A 117 46.39 13.63 23.71
N TYR A 118 46.27 12.77 22.68
CA TYR A 118 45.87 13.21 21.34
C TYR A 118 44.36 13.19 21.25
N TYR A 119 43.76 14.26 20.75
CA TYR A 119 42.33 14.42 20.58
C TYR A 119 41.98 14.52 19.08
N ASN A 120 40.95 13.76 18.67
CA ASN A 120 40.40 13.87 17.33
C ASN A 120 38.87 13.86 17.39
N ILE A 121 38.20 14.61 16.52
CA ILE A 121 36.74 14.59 16.42
C ILE A 121 36.33 13.32 15.67
N GLN A 122 35.69 12.40 16.41
CA GLN A 122 35.16 11.15 15.83
C GLN A 122 33.82 11.39 15.14
N ASP A 123 32.92 12.15 15.78
CA ASP A 123 31.59 12.42 15.24
C ASP A 123 30.89 13.58 15.98
N LEU A 124 29.80 14.10 15.37
CA LEU A 124 28.88 15.04 15.99
C LEU A 124 27.85 14.31 16.86
N GLU A 125 27.50 14.85 18.02
CA GLU A 125 26.41 14.30 18.84
C GLU A 125 25.04 14.73 18.29
N ARG A 126 24.38 13.80 17.59
CA ARG A 126 23.05 14.01 16.99
C ARG A 126 21.88 13.54 17.87
N GLY A 127 22.14 13.17 19.13
CA GLY A 127 21.13 12.53 19.99
C GLY A 127 19.85 13.36 20.18
N ARG A 128 19.97 14.67 20.41
CA ARG A 128 18.81 15.55 20.64
C ARG A 128 17.87 15.65 19.43
N PRO A 129 18.34 16.00 18.20
CA PRO A 129 17.46 16.06 17.05
C PRO A 129 16.87 14.70 16.68
N LEU A 130 17.63 13.60 16.85
CA LEU A 130 17.11 12.26 16.62
C LEU A 130 16.03 11.89 17.65
N LEU A 131 16.21 12.22 18.92
CA LEU A 131 15.19 11.99 19.95
C LEU A 131 13.91 12.77 19.65
N LEU A 132 14.02 14.03 19.20
CA LEU A 132 12.87 14.84 18.77
C LEU A 132 12.13 14.19 17.60
N LEU A 133 12.86 13.67 16.61
CA LEU A 133 12.27 12.99 15.46
C LEU A 133 11.55 11.70 15.90
N VAL A 134 12.16 10.91 16.78
CA VAL A 134 11.53 9.71 17.36
C VAL A 134 10.28 10.10 18.14
N ALA A 135 10.33 11.14 18.96
CA ALA A 135 9.16 11.62 19.71
C ALA A 135 8.02 12.08 18.79
N LEU A 136 8.35 12.78 17.71
CA LEU A 136 7.39 13.21 16.68
C LEU A 136 6.76 11.99 15.98
N PHE A 137 7.59 11.01 15.58
CA PHE A 137 7.12 9.77 14.96
C PHE A 137 6.18 8.99 15.90
N VAL A 138 6.59 8.76 17.14
CA VAL A 138 5.76 8.08 18.14
C VAL A 138 4.45 8.85 18.37
N GLY A 139 4.53 10.18 18.52
CA GLY A 139 3.36 11.03 18.66
C GLY A 139 2.38 10.92 17.49
N ALA A 140 2.88 10.93 16.26
CA ALA A 140 2.07 10.77 15.06
C ALA A 140 1.40 9.39 15.01
N VAL A 141 2.15 8.31 15.25
CA VAL A 141 1.61 6.94 15.24
C VAL A 141 0.53 6.76 16.30
N VAL A 142 0.74 7.30 17.50
CA VAL A 142 -0.26 7.21 18.59
C VAL A 142 -1.48 8.09 18.29
N ALA A 143 -1.29 9.29 17.75
CA ALA A 143 -2.39 10.21 17.44
C ALA A 143 -3.33 9.63 16.38
N PHE A 144 -2.79 9.06 15.30
CA PHE A 144 -3.59 8.46 14.21
C PHE A 144 -4.00 7.02 14.51
N GLY A 145 -3.08 6.20 14.99
CA GLY A 145 -3.31 4.77 15.23
C GLY A 145 -3.99 4.46 16.58
N ARG A 146 -4.08 5.44 17.49
CA ARG A 146 -4.65 5.27 18.82
C ARG A 146 -4.05 4.03 19.52
N TRP A 147 -4.88 3.17 20.11
CA TRP A 147 -4.40 1.94 20.76
C TRP A 147 -3.72 0.95 19.81
N GLN A 148 -4.18 0.88 18.57
CA GLN A 148 -3.55 0.04 17.54
C GLN A 148 -2.15 0.56 17.18
N GLY A 149 -1.96 1.90 17.13
CA GLY A 149 -0.64 2.51 16.94
C GLY A 149 0.34 2.17 18.07
N VAL A 150 -0.12 2.17 19.33
CA VAL A 150 0.72 1.74 20.48
C VAL A 150 1.15 0.27 20.32
N ARG A 151 0.23 -0.62 19.95
CA ARG A 151 0.54 -2.05 19.73
C ARG A 151 1.53 -2.25 18.57
N SER A 152 1.39 -1.46 17.51
CA SER A 152 2.33 -1.48 16.38
C SER A 152 3.74 -1.02 16.78
N LEU A 153 3.85 0.05 17.60
CA LEU A 153 5.14 0.50 18.14
C LEU A 153 5.78 -0.55 19.05
N LEU A 154 4.98 -1.25 19.86
CA LEU A 154 5.48 -2.38 20.67
C LEU A 154 5.98 -3.52 19.78
N GLY A 155 5.26 -3.85 18.70
CA GLY A 155 5.68 -4.82 17.69
C GLY A 155 7.01 -4.44 17.05
N LEU A 156 7.16 -3.18 16.64
CA LEU A 156 8.39 -2.62 16.07
C LEU A 156 9.56 -2.70 17.08
N GLY A 157 9.33 -2.30 18.33
CA GLY A 157 10.35 -2.39 19.39
C GLY A 157 10.79 -3.83 19.62
N LEU A 158 9.84 -4.77 19.66
CA LEU A 158 10.13 -6.18 19.86
C LEU A 158 10.86 -6.80 18.65
N SER A 159 10.52 -6.38 17.42
CA SER A 159 11.27 -6.76 16.21
C SER A 159 12.74 -6.34 16.31
N PHE A 160 12.99 -5.12 16.77
CA PHE A 160 14.35 -4.64 17.00
C PHE A 160 15.07 -5.45 18.09
N VAL A 161 14.39 -5.80 19.18
CA VAL A 161 14.94 -6.66 20.24
C VAL A 161 15.31 -8.03 19.66
N VAL A 162 14.46 -8.66 18.83
CA VAL A 162 14.78 -9.95 18.19
C VAL A 162 16.03 -9.84 17.31
N ILE A 163 16.16 -8.77 16.54
CA ILE A 163 17.34 -8.55 15.70
C ILE A 163 18.60 -8.42 16.55
N VAL A 164 18.59 -7.57 17.57
CA VAL A 164 19.79 -7.25 18.39
C VAL A 164 20.14 -8.38 19.35
N SER A 165 19.15 -9.06 19.94
CA SER A 165 19.41 -10.08 20.99
C SER A 165 19.48 -11.52 20.47
N PHE A 166 18.94 -11.79 19.27
CA PHE A 166 18.96 -13.13 18.68
C PHE A 166 19.71 -13.16 17.35
N VAL A 167 19.26 -12.39 16.33
CA VAL A 167 19.79 -12.51 14.97
C VAL A 167 21.28 -12.17 14.91
N VAL A 168 21.65 -10.98 15.36
CA VAL A 168 23.04 -10.50 15.31
C VAL A 168 23.95 -11.40 16.17
N PRO A 169 23.65 -11.70 17.43
CA PRO A 169 24.51 -12.55 18.23
C PRO A 169 24.62 -14.01 17.72
N ALA A 170 23.54 -14.56 17.12
CA ALA A 170 23.60 -15.91 16.56
C ALA A 170 24.52 -15.98 15.33
N ILE A 171 24.47 -14.98 14.45
CA ILE A 171 25.38 -14.86 13.29
C ILE A 171 26.83 -14.71 13.76
N LEU A 172 27.08 -13.84 14.75
CA LEU A 172 28.41 -13.62 15.31
C LEU A 172 29.02 -14.90 15.94
N ARG A 173 28.18 -15.86 16.30
CA ARG A 173 28.65 -17.19 16.83
C ARG A 173 28.85 -18.24 15.75
N GLY A 174 28.79 -17.85 14.47
CA GLY A 174 29.06 -18.74 13.35
C GLY A 174 27.88 -19.61 12.95
N HIS A 175 26.65 -19.36 13.48
CA HIS A 175 25.48 -20.02 12.94
C HIS A 175 25.20 -19.52 11.52
N SER A 176 24.58 -20.36 10.70
CA SER A 176 24.25 -20.02 9.32
C SER A 176 23.40 -18.74 9.27
N PRO A 177 23.88 -17.63 8.64
CA PRO A 177 23.13 -16.37 8.60
C PRO A 177 21.75 -16.51 7.96
N VAL A 178 21.59 -17.39 6.97
CA VAL A 178 20.30 -17.65 6.30
C VAL A 178 19.30 -18.30 7.25
N LEU A 179 19.70 -19.34 7.98
CA LEU A 179 18.82 -20.02 8.94
C LEU A 179 18.42 -19.09 10.08
N VAL A 180 19.38 -18.31 10.57
CA VAL A 180 19.13 -17.31 11.62
C VAL A 180 18.17 -16.23 11.12
N ALA A 181 18.36 -15.72 9.89
CA ALA A 181 17.50 -14.70 9.29
C ALA A 181 16.06 -15.21 9.07
N VAL A 182 15.89 -16.42 8.53
CA VAL A 182 14.55 -17.02 8.35
C VAL A 182 13.86 -17.23 9.69
N THR A 183 14.57 -17.78 10.69
CA THR A 183 14.01 -17.98 12.04
C THR A 183 13.64 -16.66 12.70
N GLY A 184 14.52 -15.65 12.63
CA GLY A 184 14.28 -14.30 13.17
C GLY A 184 13.13 -13.60 12.46
N ALA A 185 13.10 -13.65 11.13
CA ALA A 185 12.03 -13.07 10.32
C ALA A 185 10.66 -13.69 10.66
N MET A 186 10.59 -15.02 10.75
CA MET A 186 9.37 -15.72 11.14
C MET A 186 8.94 -15.40 12.57
N ALA A 187 9.88 -15.26 13.51
CA ALA A 187 9.59 -14.85 14.88
C ALA A 187 9.05 -13.42 14.94
N ILE A 188 9.67 -12.49 14.21
CA ILE A 188 9.22 -11.09 14.08
C ILE A 188 7.80 -11.05 13.51
N MET A 189 7.56 -11.74 12.39
CA MET A 189 6.26 -11.81 11.74
C MET A 189 5.16 -12.31 12.69
N LEU A 190 5.39 -13.45 13.35
CA LEU A 190 4.40 -14.02 14.28
C LEU A 190 4.04 -13.03 15.39
N VAL A 191 5.06 -12.42 15.99
CA VAL A 191 4.85 -11.50 17.11
C VAL A 191 4.22 -10.19 16.62
N SER A 192 4.77 -9.58 15.57
CA SER A 192 4.31 -8.30 15.03
C SER A 192 2.86 -8.36 14.60
N LEU A 193 2.48 -9.34 13.75
CA LEU A 193 1.12 -9.46 13.22
C LEU A 193 0.08 -9.72 14.32
N TYR A 194 0.33 -10.70 15.20
CA TYR A 194 -0.64 -10.99 16.25
C TYR A 194 -0.71 -9.91 17.32
N LEU A 195 0.40 -9.26 17.65
CA LEU A 195 0.40 -8.15 18.59
C LEU A 195 -0.35 -6.94 18.05
N SER A 196 -0.11 -6.57 16.80
CA SER A 196 -0.70 -5.38 16.17
C SER A 196 -2.18 -5.58 15.79
N HIS A 197 -2.53 -6.74 15.25
CA HIS A 197 -3.85 -6.99 14.65
C HIS A 197 -4.73 -7.96 15.45
N GLY A 198 -4.17 -8.61 16.48
CA GLY A 198 -4.90 -9.59 17.31
C GLY A 198 -5.03 -10.96 16.64
N VAL A 199 -5.62 -11.91 17.38
CA VAL A 199 -5.84 -13.28 16.89
C VAL A 199 -7.19 -13.33 16.18
N GLY A 200 -7.16 -13.68 14.88
CA GLY A 200 -8.37 -13.75 14.07
C GLY A 200 -8.13 -14.41 12.72
N PRO A 201 -9.21 -14.71 11.98
CA PRO A 201 -9.11 -15.37 10.68
C PRO A 201 -8.22 -14.61 9.69
N LYS A 202 -8.39 -13.28 9.58
CA LYS A 202 -7.59 -12.43 8.69
C LYS A 202 -6.10 -12.42 9.05
N THR A 203 -5.78 -12.27 10.33
CA THR A 203 -4.37 -12.26 10.79
C THR A 203 -3.72 -13.62 10.56
N THR A 204 -4.46 -14.71 10.81
CA THR A 204 -3.97 -16.07 10.58
C THR A 204 -3.71 -16.32 9.07
N ALA A 205 -4.59 -15.85 8.19
CA ALA A 205 -4.40 -15.93 6.74
C ALA A 205 -3.19 -15.07 6.28
N ALA A 206 -3.02 -13.87 6.84
CA ALA A 206 -1.85 -13.03 6.58
C ALA A 206 -0.55 -13.73 7.00
N VAL A 207 -0.48 -14.30 8.21
CA VAL A 207 0.69 -15.05 8.70
C VAL A 207 1.09 -16.18 7.77
N VAL A 208 0.14 -17.02 7.34
CA VAL A 208 0.44 -18.11 6.40
C VAL A 208 0.85 -17.56 5.04
N GLY A 209 0.17 -16.52 4.55
CA GLY A 209 0.50 -15.85 3.29
C GLY A 209 1.90 -15.25 3.30
N THR A 210 2.28 -14.55 4.38
CA THR A 210 3.62 -13.98 4.57
C THR A 210 4.67 -15.09 4.65
N ALA A 211 4.40 -16.17 5.38
CA ALA A 211 5.33 -17.29 5.48
C ALA A 211 5.64 -17.93 4.13
N LEU A 212 4.61 -18.15 3.31
CA LEU A 212 4.78 -18.70 1.94
C LEU A 212 5.52 -17.72 1.03
N ALA A 213 5.15 -16.44 1.06
CA ALA A 213 5.79 -15.40 0.25
C ALA A 213 7.26 -15.19 0.66
N LEU A 214 7.56 -15.21 1.97
CA LEU A 214 8.92 -15.12 2.49
C LEU A 214 9.75 -16.33 2.08
N GLY A 215 9.16 -17.54 2.14
CA GLY A 215 9.81 -18.76 1.68
C GLY A 215 10.16 -18.69 0.19
N LEU A 216 9.24 -18.20 -0.65
CA LEU A 216 9.48 -17.97 -2.06
C LEU A 216 10.59 -16.91 -2.29
N THR A 217 10.53 -15.80 -1.58
CA THR A 217 11.54 -14.73 -1.66
C THR A 217 12.91 -15.25 -1.26
N ALA A 218 13.00 -16.02 -0.18
CA ALA A 218 14.26 -16.64 0.27
C ALA A 218 14.80 -17.61 -0.79
N ALA A 219 13.97 -18.47 -1.34
CA ALA A 219 14.36 -19.42 -2.39
C ALA A 219 14.89 -18.70 -3.65
N LEU A 220 14.16 -17.67 -4.12
CA LEU A 220 14.59 -16.84 -5.24
C LEU A 220 15.92 -16.15 -4.94
N THR A 221 16.06 -15.54 -3.76
CA THR A 221 17.28 -14.84 -3.35
C THR A 221 18.47 -15.79 -3.32
N ILE A 222 18.33 -16.98 -2.73
CA ILE A 222 19.38 -18.01 -2.71
C ILE A 222 19.76 -18.42 -4.12
N GLY A 223 18.76 -18.66 -4.99
CA GLY A 223 18.97 -19.04 -6.38
C GLY A 223 19.71 -17.97 -7.18
N PHE A 224 19.25 -16.71 -7.13
CA PHE A 224 19.86 -15.63 -7.90
C PHE A 224 21.20 -15.14 -7.36
N VAL A 225 21.42 -15.14 -6.05
CA VAL A 225 22.75 -14.90 -5.44
C VAL A 225 23.74 -15.98 -5.87
N ALA A 226 23.28 -17.24 -6.02
CA ALA A 226 24.12 -18.31 -6.54
C ALA A 226 24.39 -18.15 -8.03
N ALA A 227 23.35 -17.92 -8.84
CA ALA A 227 23.45 -17.80 -10.29
C ALA A 227 24.31 -16.61 -10.74
N ALA A 228 24.17 -15.46 -10.03
CA ALA A 228 24.96 -14.26 -10.27
C ALA A 228 26.33 -14.28 -9.59
N SER A 229 26.71 -15.38 -8.91
CA SER A 229 27.99 -15.54 -8.21
C SER A 229 28.31 -14.41 -7.22
N LEU A 230 27.28 -13.87 -6.55
CA LEU A 230 27.46 -12.78 -5.60
C LEU A 230 28.19 -13.26 -4.36
N THR A 231 29.22 -12.53 -3.96
CA THR A 231 30.12 -12.91 -2.86
C THR A 231 29.77 -12.23 -1.54
N GLY A 232 29.10 -11.04 -1.61
CA GLY A 232 28.84 -10.17 -0.48
C GLY A 232 30.01 -9.25 -0.12
N LEU A 233 31.07 -9.24 -0.94
CA LEU A 233 32.24 -8.37 -0.77
C LEU A 233 31.98 -6.92 -1.20
N ALA A 234 30.84 -6.64 -1.85
CA ALA A 234 30.50 -5.32 -2.32
C ALA A 234 30.15 -4.33 -1.19
N SER A 235 29.82 -4.80 0.01
CA SER A 235 29.51 -3.95 1.17
C SER A 235 30.74 -3.72 2.03
N GLU A 236 31.18 -2.46 2.15
CA GLU A 236 32.27 -2.06 3.05
C GLU A 236 31.94 -2.37 4.50
N GLU A 237 30.69 -2.22 4.92
CA GLU A 237 30.23 -2.51 6.27
C GLU A 237 30.35 -4.01 6.58
N ALA A 238 30.00 -4.86 5.61
CA ALA A 238 30.14 -6.32 5.78
C ALA A 238 31.62 -6.74 5.83
N GLN A 239 32.47 -6.11 5.02
CA GLN A 239 33.92 -6.33 5.08
C GLN A 239 34.48 -5.89 6.44
N ASN A 240 34.16 -4.68 6.90
CA ASN A 240 34.60 -4.16 8.19
C ASN A 240 34.11 -5.03 9.34
N ALA A 241 32.88 -5.54 9.31
CA ALA A 241 32.36 -6.48 10.30
C ALA A 241 33.17 -7.81 10.28
N ASN A 242 33.51 -8.31 9.09
CA ASN A 242 34.32 -9.51 8.97
C ASN A 242 35.78 -9.31 9.48
N PHE A 243 36.38 -8.14 9.18
CA PHE A 243 37.70 -7.80 9.76
C PHE A 243 37.66 -7.69 11.29
N ALA A 244 36.56 -7.12 11.83
CA ALA A 244 36.45 -6.95 13.29
C ALA A 244 36.25 -8.26 14.05
N VAL A 245 35.55 -9.24 13.50
CA VAL A 245 35.17 -10.49 14.19
C VAL A 245 35.91 -11.70 13.62
N GLY A 246 36.16 -11.73 12.32
CA GLY A 246 36.74 -12.84 11.58
C GLY A 246 35.74 -13.98 11.30
N GLY A 247 35.90 -14.62 10.16
CA GLY A 247 35.16 -15.85 9.81
C GLY A 247 33.66 -15.68 9.49
N LEU A 248 33.16 -14.45 9.24
CA LEU A 248 31.77 -14.22 8.84
C LEU A 248 31.55 -14.65 7.39
N SER A 249 30.45 -15.34 7.13
CA SER A 249 30.03 -15.62 5.77
C SER A 249 29.39 -14.36 5.15
N LEU A 250 30.15 -13.59 4.37
CA LEU A 250 29.68 -12.35 3.73
C LEU A 250 28.50 -12.61 2.80
N ARG A 251 28.55 -13.70 2.01
CA ARG A 251 27.43 -14.15 1.18
C ARG A 251 26.20 -14.50 2.03
N GLY A 252 26.41 -15.18 3.15
CA GLY A 252 25.33 -15.49 4.09
C GLY A 252 24.72 -14.24 4.71
N LEU A 253 25.54 -13.24 5.03
CA LEU A 253 25.09 -11.95 5.56
C LEU A 253 24.28 -11.16 4.54
N LEU A 254 24.70 -11.16 3.26
CA LEU A 254 23.94 -10.59 2.15
C LEU A 254 22.54 -11.22 2.03
N LEU A 255 22.48 -12.56 2.02
CA LEU A 255 21.22 -13.31 1.97
C LEU A 255 20.32 -12.98 3.17
N ALA A 256 20.89 -12.96 4.38
CA ALA A 256 20.17 -12.61 5.60
C ALA A 256 19.56 -11.20 5.54
N GLY A 257 20.33 -10.22 5.04
CA GLY A 257 19.87 -8.85 4.88
C GLY A 257 18.70 -8.72 3.89
N ILE A 258 18.74 -9.45 2.76
CA ILE A 258 17.65 -9.44 1.78
C ILE A 258 16.38 -10.11 2.35
N ILE A 259 16.51 -11.23 3.07
CA ILE A 259 15.39 -11.97 3.66
C ILE A 259 14.68 -11.11 4.73
N ILE A 260 15.45 -10.53 5.66
CA ILE A 260 14.88 -9.68 6.73
C ILE A 260 14.27 -8.41 6.16
N GLY A 261 14.95 -7.77 5.19
CA GLY A 261 14.43 -6.57 4.52
C GLY A 261 13.14 -6.85 3.74
N GLY A 262 13.05 -8.01 3.08
CA GLY A 262 11.86 -8.45 2.36
C GLY A 262 10.65 -8.67 3.28
N LEU A 263 10.86 -9.15 4.51
CA LEU A 263 9.78 -9.36 5.47
C LEU A 263 8.97 -8.09 5.72
N GLY A 264 9.64 -6.93 5.91
CA GLY A 264 8.94 -5.69 6.26
C GLY A 264 7.91 -5.26 5.21
N VAL A 265 8.22 -5.49 3.93
CA VAL A 265 7.29 -5.17 2.82
C VAL A 265 6.20 -6.25 2.70
N LEU A 266 6.55 -7.53 2.87
CA LEU A 266 5.60 -8.64 2.76
C LEU A 266 4.54 -8.59 3.87
N ASP A 267 4.94 -8.26 5.09
CA ASP A 267 4.06 -8.18 6.27
C ASP A 267 2.93 -7.17 6.08
N ASP A 268 3.26 -5.98 5.59
CA ASP A 268 2.31 -4.90 5.33
C ASP A 268 1.31 -5.27 4.21
N VAL A 269 1.82 -5.79 3.09
CA VAL A 269 0.99 -6.14 1.94
C VAL A 269 0.05 -7.32 2.25
N THR A 270 0.53 -8.35 2.93
CA THR A 270 -0.31 -9.50 3.27
C THR A 270 -1.40 -9.15 4.27
N MET A 271 -1.08 -8.32 5.28
CA MET A 271 -2.08 -7.87 6.23
C MET A 271 -3.13 -6.96 5.60
N SER A 272 -2.71 -6.02 4.75
CA SER A 272 -3.62 -5.15 4.00
C SER A 272 -4.54 -5.97 3.10
N GLN A 273 -4.00 -6.97 2.40
CA GLN A 273 -4.77 -7.83 1.50
C GLN A 273 -5.75 -8.75 2.26
N ALA A 274 -5.32 -9.33 3.39
CA ALA A 274 -6.20 -10.13 4.25
C ALA A 274 -7.34 -9.27 4.85
N SER A 275 -7.02 -8.03 5.26
CA SER A 275 -8.01 -7.08 5.75
C SER A 275 -9.01 -6.68 4.66
N LEU A 276 -8.54 -6.48 3.42
CA LEU A 276 -9.41 -6.19 2.27
C LEU A 276 -10.41 -7.32 2.02
N VAL A 277 -9.96 -8.58 2.04
CA VAL A 277 -10.87 -9.74 1.88
C VAL A 277 -11.88 -9.81 3.02
N ASP A 278 -11.45 -9.56 4.25
CA ASP A 278 -12.31 -9.52 5.45
C ASP A 278 -13.38 -8.43 5.32
N GLU A 279 -13.01 -7.22 4.90
CA GLU A 279 -13.95 -6.11 4.67
C GLU A 279 -14.92 -6.40 3.50
N LEU A 280 -14.43 -7.00 2.40
CA LEU A 280 -15.29 -7.41 1.30
C LEU A 280 -16.31 -8.48 1.74
N HIS A 281 -15.90 -9.41 2.59
CA HIS A 281 -16.82 -10.40 3.17
C HIS A 281 -17.82 -9.76 4.13
N HIS A 282 -17.40 -8.82 4.99
CA HIS A 282 -18.30 -8.07 5.86
C HIS A 282 -19.29 -7.21 5.07
N ALA A 283 -18.84 -6.62 3.96
CA ALA A 283 -19.70 -5.85 3.07
C ALA A 283 -20.68 -6.75 2.29
N ASN A 284 -20.29 -7.98 1.96
CA ASN A 284 -21.14 -8.97 1.30
C ASN A 284 -20.93 -10.37 1.88
N PRO A 285 -21.61 -10.73 2.98
CA PRO A 285 -21.47 -12.04 3.62
C PRO A 285 -21.88 -13.23 2.74
N THR A 286 -22.69 -12.99 1.71
CA THR A 286 -23.14 -14.02 0.76
C THR A 286 -22.21 -14.18 -0.44
N ALA A 287 -21.16 -13.36 -0.54
CA ALA A 287 -20.20 -13.48 -1.63
C ALA A 287 -19.45 -14.81 -1.55
N GLY A 288 -19.55 -15.59 -2.60
CA GLY A 288 -18.81 -16.85 -2.72
C GLY A 288 -17.31 -16.62 -2.87
N PHE A 289 -16.53 -17.68 -2.66
CA PHE A 289 -15.07 -17.68 -2.73
C PHE A 289 -14.51 -16.97 -3.98
N ALA A 290 -15.00 -17.36 -5.19
CA ALA A 290 -14.51 -16.80 -6.45
C ALA A 290 -14.77 -15.29 -6.57
N ALA A 291 -15.91 -14.81 -6.09
CA ALA A 291 -16.28 -13.39 -6.11
C ALA A 291 -15.36 -12.57 -5.17
N LEU A 292 -15.09 -13.07 -3.96
CA LEU A 292 -14.16 -12.45 -3.01
C LEU A 292 -12.75 -12.38 -3.60
N VAL A 293 -12.24 -13.50 -4.13
CA VAL A 293 -10.90 -13.55 -4.74
C VAL A 293 -10.80 -12.59 -5.91
N THR A 294 -11.75 -12.60 -6.84
CA THR A 294 -11.71 -11.72 -8.02
C THR A 294 -11.76 -10.24 -7.65
N SER A 295 -12.62 -9.88 -6.70
CA SER A 295 -12.77 -8.49 -6.25
C SER A 295 -11.52 -8.01 -5.50
N ALA A 296 -10.98 -8.82 -4.59
CA ALA A 296 -9.79 -8.47 -3.83
C ALA A 296 -8.54 -8.40 -4.72
N LEU A 297 -8.38 -9.30 -5.70
CA LEU A 297 -7.26 -9.25 -6.65
C LEU A 297 -7.32 -8.03 -7.58
N ARG A 298 -8.51 -7.50 -7.88
CA ARG A 298 -8.63 -6.28 -8.67
C ARG A 298 -8.00 -5.09 -7.94
N VAL A 299 -8.33 -4.90 -6.67
CA VAL A 299 -7.72 -3.86 -5.82
C VAL A 299 -6.24 -4.17 -5.55
N GLY A 300 -5.91 -5.45 -5.32
CA GLY A 300 -4.54 -5.91 -5.07
C GLY A 300 -3.58 -5.59 -6.22
N ARG A 301 -4.04 -5.63 -7.49
CA ARG A 301 -3.22 -5.26 -8.66
C ARG A 301 -2.79 -3.79 -8.62
N ASP A 302 -3.70 -2.88 -8.28
CA ASP A 302 -3.38 -1.46 -8.17
C ASP A 302 -2.40 -1.22 -7.01
N HIS A 303 -2.59 -1.94 -5.90
CA HIS A 303 -1.68 -1.88 -4.76
C HIS A 303 -0.28 -2.43 -5.10
N ILE A 304 -0.18 -3.55 -5.81
CA ILE A 304 1.09 -4.10 -6.30
C ILE A 304 1.85 -3.06 -7.12
N ALA A 305 1.18 -2.44 -8.11
CA ALA A 305 1.82 -1.46 -8.99
C ALA A 305 2.40 -0.28 -8.20
N ALA A 306 1.64 0.26 -7.24
CA ALA A 306 2.09 1.35 -6.38
C ALA A 306 3.26 0.93 -5.47
N THR A 307 3.17 -0.24 -4.83
CA THR A 307 4.17 -0.72 -3.88
C THR A 307 5.50 -1.09 -4.56
N VAL A 308 5.46 -1.76 -5.72
CA VAL A 308 6.66 -2.07 -6.51
C VAL A 308 7.38 -0.79 -6.93
N ASN A 309 6.64 0.23 -7.40
CA ASN A 309 7.23 1.52 -7.74
C ASN A 309 7.88 2.20 -6.53
N THR A 310 7.20 2.20 -5.37
CA THR A 310 7.73 2.76 -4.13
C THR A 310 9.01 2.04 -3.67
N LEU A 311 9.01 0.71 -3.74
CA LEU A 311 10.16 -0.12 -3.37
C LEU A 311 11.36 0.16 -4.29
N PHE A 312 11.12 0.21 -5.61
CA PHE A 312 12.16 0.55 -6.59
C PHE A 312 12.76 1.93 -6.32
N LEU A 313 11.91 2.96 -6.09
CA LEU A 313 12.38 4.31 -5.81
C LEU A 313 13.13 4.40 -4.48
N ALA A 314 12.74 3.65 -3.46
CA ALA A 314 13.44 3.60 -2.18
C ALA A 314 14.86 3.03 -2.33
N TYR A 315 15.01 1.92 -3.07
CA TYR A 315 16.34 1.35 -3.35
C TYR A 315 17.17 2.24 -4.27
N ALA A 316 16.59 2.78 -5.34
CA ALA A 316 17.29 3.71 -6.23
C ALA A 316 17.75 4.97 -5.48
N GLY A 317 16.92 5.50 -4.57
CA GLY A 317 17.26 6.64 -3.72
C GLY A 317 18.42 6.33 -2.77
N ALA A 318 18.43 5.16 -2.14
CA ALA A 318 19.52 4.70 -1.28
C ALA A 318 20.83 4.49 -2.07
N ALA A 319 20.73 4.03 -3.31
CA ALA A 319 21.86 3.81 -4.21
C ALA A 319 22.27 5.07 -5.01
N LEU A 320 21.69 6.24 -4.77
CA LEU A 320 21.95 7.45 -5.55
C LEU A 320 23.43 7.84 -5.61
N PRO A 321 24.24 7.82 -4.53
CA PRO A 321 25.68 8.10 -4.60
C PRO A 321 26.41 7.14 -5.54
N LEU A 322 26.02 5.88 -5.52
CA LEU A 322 26.57 4.85 -6.41
C LEU A 322 26.22 5.13 -7.88
N LEU A 323 24.98 5.53 -8.17
CA LEU A 323 24.54 5.91 -9.52
C LEU A 323 25.32 7.13 -10.03
N ILE A 324 25.64 8.10 -9.17
CA ILE A 324 26.47 9.26 -9.53
C ILE A 324 27.87 8.80 -9.94
N LEU A 325 28.51 7.90 -9.17
CA LEU A 325 29.82 7.37 -9.51
C LEU A 325 29.82 6.66 -10.89
N PHE A 326 28.75 5.99 -11.23
CA PHE A 326 28.63 5.33 -12.52
C PHE A 326 28.41 6.29 -13.68
N VAL A 327 27.58 7.33 -13.49
CA VAL A 327 27.34 8.35 -14.54
C VAL A 327 28.60 9.18 -14.82
N THR A 328 29.44 9.42 -13.79
CA THR A 328 30.70 10.18 -13.92
C THR A 328 31.88 9.30 -14.39
N GLY A 329 31.76 7.96 -14.28
CA GLY A 329 32.75 7.02 -14.76
C GLY A 329 32.77 6.93 -16.28
N GLN A 330 33.86 6.35 -16.83
CA GLN A 330 34.00 6.12 -18.29
C GLN A 330 33.52 4.72 -18.73
N ASP A 331 32.97 3.94 -17.82
CA ASP A 331 32.51 2.58 -18.06
C ASP A 331 31.20 2.55 -18.84
N SER A 332 31.00 1.52 -19.66
CA SER A 332 29.72 1.32 -20.33
C SER A 332 28.61 0.94 -19.33
N LEU A 333 27.37 1.36 -19.61
CA LEU A 333 26.20 1.01 -18.78
C LEU A 333 26.08 -0.51 -18.58
N GLY A 334 26.45 -1.32 -19.59
CA GLY A 334 26.43 -2.77 -19.50
C GLY A 334 27.45 -3.32 -18.51
N THR A 335 28.66 -2.76 -18.49
CA THR A 335 29.70 -3.13 -17.52
C THR A 335 29.28 -2.78 -16.11
N VAL A 336 28.80 -1.55 -15.91
CA VAL A 336 28.32 -1.05 -14.63
C VAL A 336 27.17 -1.91 -14.07
N ALA A 337 26.17 -2.24 -14.89
CA ALA A 337 25.03 -3.04 -14.49
C ALA A 337 25.39 -4.46 -14.01
N THR A 338 26.54 -4.97 -14.43
CA THR A 338 27.03 -6.31 -14.04
C THR A 338 28.03 -6.28 -12.89
N THR A 339 28.39 -5.11 -12.36
CA THR A 339 29.22 -5.03 -11.14
C THR A 339 28.47 -5.62 -9.94
N GLU A 340 29.19 -6.26 -9.02
CA GLU A 340 28.58 -6.92 -7.85
C GLU A 340 27.74 -5.94 -7.01
N ILE A 341 28.20 -4.70 -6.86
CA ILE A 341 27.51 -3.66 -6.09
C ILE A 341 26.10 -3.41 -6.66
N VAL A 342 25.98 -3.26 -7.99
CA VAL A 342 24.69 -3.06 -8.66
C VAL A 342 23.87 -4.34 -8.68
N ALA A 343 24.49 -5.47 -8.99
CA ALA A 343 23.83 -6.76 -9.03
C ALA A 343 23.17 -7.13 -7.70
N VAL A 344 23.79 -6.81 -6.57
CA VAL A 344 23.21 -6.98 -5.23
C VAL A 344 21.93 -6.18 -5.06
N GLU A 345 21.93 -4.90 -5.47
CA GLU A 345 20.73 -4.05 -5.36
C GLU A 345 19.63 -4.51 -6.32
N VAL A 346 19.97 -4.94 -7.53
CA VAL A 346 19.03 -5.51 -8.51
C VAL A 346 18.40 -6.79 -7.95
N VAL A 347 19.19 -7.73 -7.44
CA VAL A 347 18.69 -8.98 -6.86
C VAL A 347 17.79 -8.68 -5.65
N ARG A 348 18.20 -7.77 -4.75
CA ARG A 348 17.41 -7.35 -3.60
C ARG A 348 16.05 -6.80 -4.01
N ALA A 349 16.05 -5.85 -4.94
CA ALA A 349 14.82 -5.19 -5.40
C ALA A 349 13.89 -6.15 -6.14
N LEU A 350 14.43 -6.96 -7.06
CA LEU A 350 13.60 -7.83 -7.89
C LEU A 350 13.09 -9.06 -7.13
N CYS A 351 13.93 -9.73 -6.33
CA CYS A 351 13.47 -10.87 -5.52
C CYS A 351 12.42 -10.44 -4.49
N GLY A 352 12.60 -9.27 -3.85
CA GLY A 352 11.59 -8.68 -2.97
C GLY A 352 10.28 -8.36 -3.69
N SER A 353 10.37 -7.75 -4.89
CA SER A 353 9.19 -7.42 -5.70
C SER A 353 8.43 -8.66 -6.19
N VAL A 354 9.13 -9.71 -6.63
CA VAL A 354 8.49 -10.99 -7.03
C VAL A 354 7.79 -11.63 -5.84
N GLY A 355 8.44 -11.64 -4.66
CA GLY A 355 7.82 -12.11 -3.43
C GLY A 355 6.54 -11.35 -3.08
N LEU A 356 6.56 -10.02 -3.19
CA LEU A 356 5.41 -9.15 -2.98
C LEU A 356 4.28 -9.43 -3.98
N ILE A 357 4.60 -9.56 -5.28
CA ILE A 357 3.62 -9.89 -6.32
C ILE A 357 2.95 -11.23 -6.01
N ALA A 358 3.70 -12.22 -5.54
CA ALA A 358 3.16 -13.52 -5.15
C ALA A 358 2.35 -13.47 -3.84
N ALA A 359 2.73 -12.61 -2.90
CA ALA A 359 2.06 -12.47 -1.61
C ALA A 359 0.58 -12.08 -1.74
N VAL A 360 0.25 -11.21 -2.70
CA VAL A 360 -1.12 -10.74 -2.92
C VAL A 360 -2.08 -11.88 -3.29
N PRO A 361 -1.87 -12.67 -4.35
CA PRO A 361 -2.78 -13.78 -4.67
C PRO A 361 -2.77 -14.88 -3.60
N LEU A 362 -1.61 -15.21 -3.02
CA LEU A 362 -1.51 -16.22 -1.96
C LEU A 362 -2.37 -15.83 -0.75
N THR A 363 -2.21 -14.62 -0.25
CA THR A 363 -2.97 -14.14 0.91
C THR A 363 -4.45 -13.96 0.59
N THR A 364 -4.80 -13.47 -0.61
CA THR A 364 -6.19 -13.33 -1.05
C THR A 364 -6.90 -14.68 -1.03
N VAL A 365 -6.29 -15.71 -1.61
CA VAL A 365 -6.85 -17.06 -1.66
C VAL A 365 -7.00 -17.61 -0.23
N LEU A 366 -5.97 -17.50 0.60
CA LEU A 366 -5.99 -18.00 1.98
C LEU A 366 -7.05 -17.28 2.83
N ALA A 367 -7.14 -15.95 2.74
CA ALA A 367 -8.15 -15.19 3.45
C ALA A 367 -9.57 -15.54 2.99
N ALA A 368 -9.79 -15.61 1.68
CA ALA A 368 -11.08 -16.00 1.13
C ALA A 368 -11.48 -17.43 1.51
N LEU A 369 -10.53 -18.38 1.58
CA LEU A 369 -10.79 -19.76 2.03
C LEU A 369 -11.30 -19.83 3.47
N VAL A 370 -10.87 -18.90 4.32
CA VAL A 370 -11.26 -18.91 5.75
C VAL A 370 -12.59 -18.21 5.98
N VAL A 371 -12.88 -17.12 5.25
CA VAL A 371 -14.08 -16.31 5.48
C VAL A 371 -15.25 -16.69 4.59
N ALA A 372 -15.00 -17.23 3.38
CA ALA A 372 -16.08 -17.60 2.48
C ALA A 372 -16.93 -18.75 3.07
N GLU A 373 -18.19 -18.48 3.32
CA GLU A 373 -19.16 -19.54 3.59
C GLU A 373 -19.52 -20.23 2.26
N GLU A 374 -19.64 -21.56 2.27
CA GLU A 374 -20.37 -22.28 1.25
C GLU A 374 -21.85 -21.99 1.51
N GLY A 375 -22.33 -20.84 1.04
CA GLY A 375 -23.74 -20.54 1.10
C GLY A 375 -24.51 -21.53 0.24
N PRO A 376 -25.66 -22.05 0.70
CA PRO A 376 -26.62 -22.65 -0.22
C PRO A 376 -26.93 -21.62 -1.31
N GLU A 377 -27.13 -22.07 -2.55
CA GLU A 377 -27.69 -21.24 -3.61
C GLU A 377 -28.76 -20.30 -3.04
N PRO A 378 -28.74 -19.00 -3.36
CA PRO A 378 -29.66 -18.06 -2.76
C PRO A 378 -31.08 -18.55 -3.01
N ARG A 379 -31.71 -19.11 -1.97
CA ARG A 379 -33.15 -19.34 -2.00
C ARG A 379 -33.78 -17.96 -2.14
N PRO A 380 -34.69 -17.75 -3.09
CA PRO A 380 -35.42 -16.50 -3.17
C PRO A 380 -36.18 -16.33 -1.84
N HIS A 381 -35.74 -15.35 -1.04
CA HIS A 381 -36.50 -14.95 0.13
C HIS A 381 -37.82 -14.33 -0.35
N PRO A 382 -38.95 -14.71 0.24
CA PRO A 382 -40.21 -14.07 -0.05
C PRO A 382 -40.09 -12.59 0.39
N THR A 383 -39.98 -11.70 -0.59
CA THR A 383 -39.96 -10.26 -0.40
C THR A 383 -41.36 -9.80 -0.05
N ALA A 384 -41.65 -9.64 1.22
CA ALA A 384 -42.78 -8.84 1.66
C ALA A 384 -42.36 -7.36 1.60
N GLY A 385 -42.80 -6.66 0.56
CA GLY A 385 -43.18 -5.26 0.67
C GLY A 385 -42.10 -4.17 0.67
N VAL A 386 -40.80 -4.43 0.35
CA VAL A 386 -39.80 -3.35 0.23
C VAL A 386 -38.99 -3.55 -1.06
N ALA A 387 -39.16 -2.62 -1.99
CA ALA A 387 -38.53 -2.67 -3.30
C ALA A 387 -37.06 -2.25 -3.24
N PHE A 388 -36.14 -3.19 -2.92
CA PHE A 388 -34.72 -3.02 -3.21
C PHE A 388 -34.45 -3.40 -4.68
N PRO A 389 -33.52 -2.67 -5.36
CA PRO A 389 -33.09 -3.10 -6.69
C PRO A 389 -32.47 -4.50 -6.61
N PRO A 390 -32.88 -5.47 -7.46
CA PRO A 390 -32.24 -6.77 -7.57
C PRO A 390 -30.75 -6.62 -7.92
N GLU A 391 -29.94 -7.58 -7.50
CA GLU A 391 -28.48 -7.53 -7.74
C GLU A 391 -28.11 -7.45 -9.23
N ALA A 392 -28.88 -8.13 -10.09
CA ALA A 392 -28.72 -8.09 -11.55
C ALA A 392 -28.97 -6.71 -12.18
N GLU A 393 -29.80 -5.88 -11.54
CA GLU A 393 -30.08 -4.49 -11.97
C GLU A 393 -28.98 -3.53 -11.51
N ILE A 394 -28.34 -3.79 -10.35
CA ILE A 394 -27.25 -2.97 -9.85
C ILE A 394 -25.94 -3.28 -10.60
N THR A 395 -25.70 -4.55 -10.92
CA THR A 395 -24.49 -5.02 -11.63
C THR A 395 -24.88 -6.10 -12.65
N PRO A 396 -25.25 -5.73 -13.88
CA PRO A 396 -25.61 -6.69 -14.90
C PRO A 396 -24.43 -7.66 -15.20
N PRO A 397 -24.71 -8.92 -15.51
CA PRO A 397 -23.68 -9.91 -15.81
C PRO A 397 -22.87 -9.53 -17.04
N ALA A 398 -21.59 -9.89 -17.04
CA ALA A 398 -20.73 -9.69 -18.20
C ALA A 398 -21.30 -10.43 -19.44
N GLY A 399 -21.49 -9.72 -20.53
CA GLY A 399 -22.08 -10.26 -21.78
C GLY A 399 -23.55 -9.95 -22.00
N ALA A 400 -24.28 -9.40 -21.02
CA ALA A 400 -25.68 -9.02 -21.18
C ALA A 400 -25.92 -7.92 -22.26
N ALA A 401 -24.87 -7.18 -22.61
CA ALA A 401 -24.93 -6.15 -23.66
C ALA A 401 -25.34 -6.64 -25.06
N ALA A 402 -25.24 -7.95 -25.31
CA ALA A 402 -25.71 -8.56 -26.56
C ALA A 402 -27.24 -8.68 -26.67
N ALA A 403 -27.97 -8.43 -25.58
CA ALA A 403 -29.42 -8.63 -25.52
C ALA A 403 -30.23 -7.47 -26.13
N LEU A 404 -29.63 -6.31 -26.39
CA LEU A 404 -30.32 -5.16 -27.01
C LEU A 404 -30.29 -5.26 -28.55
N GLN A 405 -30.87 -6.31 -29.11
CA GLN A 405 -30.91 -6.52 -30.57
C GLN A 405 -31.63 -5.38 -31.26
N GLY A 406 -30.98 -4.78 -32.28
CA GLY A 406 -31.57 -3.70 -33.11
C GLY A 406 -31.48 -2.30 -32.51
N ARG A 407 -31.03 -2.12 -31.27
CA ARG A 407 -30.83 -0.83 -30.62
C ARG A 407 -29.41 -0.33 -30.77
N SER A 408 -29.21 0.95 -30.92
CA SER A 408 -27.91 1.62 -30.98
C SER A 408 -27.75 2.61 -29.82
N GLY A 409 -26.54 2.74 -29.31
CA GLY A 409 -26.23 3.69 -28.21
C GLY A 409 -26.12 5.13 -28.74
N TRP A 410 -26.84 6.04 -28.13
CA TRP A 410 -26.85 7.48 -28.42
C TRP A 410 -26.49 8.24 -27.14
N ALA A 411 -25.84 9.38 -27.29
CA ALA A 411 -25.46 10.24 -26.17
C ALA A 411 -25.65 11.71 -26.55
N LEU A 412 -25.71 12.57 -25.54
CA LEU A 412 -25.74 14.01 -25.72
C LEU A 412 -24.45 14.52 -26.38
N GLY A 413 -24.53 15.39 -27.35
CA GLY A 413 -23.40 16.00 -28.07
C GLY A 413 -22.52 16.85 -27.13
N ARG A 414 -21.26 17.06 -27.51
CA ARG A 414 -20.33 17.94 -26.75
C ARG A 414 -20.83 19.39 -26.83
N GLY A 415 -20.74 20.10 -25.67
CA GLY A 415 -21.12 21.52 -25.58
C GLY A 415 -22.59 21.77 -25.23
N GLN A 416 -23.36 20.73 -25.01
CA GLN A 416 -24.74 20.83 -24.52
C GLN A 416 -24.76 20.97 -22.99
N GLY A 417 -25.63 21.80 -22.46
CA GLY A 417 -25.77 22.08 -21.04
C GLY A 417 -26.71 21.12 -20.32
N GLN A 418 -27.01 21.45 -19.07
CA GLN A 418 -27.80 20.61 -18.17
C GLN A 418 -29.31 20.71 -18.50
N GLU A 419 -29.75 21.83 -19.01
CA GLU A 419 -31.14 22.00 -19.46
C GLU A 419 -31.45 21.13 -20.68
N GLU A 420 -30.52 21.06 -21.63
CA GLU A 420 -30.64 20.19 -22.79
C GLU A 420 -30.61 18.71 -22.39
N ALA A 421 -29.77 18.35 -21.41
CA ALA A 421 -29.73 16.98 -20.88
C ALA A 421 -31.08 16.59 -20.25
N GLY A 422 -31.68 17.48 -19.48
CA GLY A 422 -33.01 17.30 -18.91
C GLY A 422 -34.09 17.15 -19.94
N LEU A 423 -34.07 18.00 -20.98
CA LEU A 423 -35.03 17.95 -22.06
C LEU A 423 -34.91 16.67 -22.90
N VAL A 424 -33.69 16.23 -23.20
CA VAL A 424 -33.45 14.95 -23.90
C VAL A 424 -33.96 13.77 -23.10
N LEU A 425 -33.65 13.73 -21.80
CA LEU A 425 -34.17 12.69 -20.91
C LEU A 425 -35.70 12.65 -20.93
N ASP A 426 -36.35 13.79 -20.78
CA ASP A 426 -37.82 13.89 -20.81
C ASP A 426 -38.41 13.38 -22.13
N ARG A 427 -37.81 13.75 -23.27
CA ARG A 427 -38.29 13.31 -24.59
C ARG A 427 -38.07 11.81 -24.81
N VAL A 428 -36.96 11.26 -24.37
CA VAL A 428 -36.73 9.81 -24.43
C VAL A 428 -37.70 9.03 -23.54
N LEU A 429 -37.95 9.51 -22.32
CA LEU A 429 -38.97 8.93 -21.43
C LEU A 429 -40.39 9.01 -22.06
N ALA A 430 -40.73 10.13 -22.71
CA ALA A 430 -42.01 10.28 -23.36
C ALA A 430 -42.19 9.34 -24.56
N VAL A 431 -41.14 9.07 -25.33
CA VAL A 431 -41.19 8.13 -26.47
C VAL A 431 -41.44 6.70 -26.00
N HIS A 432 -40.86 6.29 -24.85
CA HIS A 432 -41.11 4.95 -24.27
C HIS A 432 -42.48 4.86 -23.57
N GLY A 433 -43.03 5.97 -23.06
CA GLY A 433 -44.38 6.08 -22.52
C GLY A 433 -44.79 4.93 -21.58
N SER A 434 -45.86 4.23 -21.94
CA SER A 434 -46.39 3.08 -21.13
C SER A 434 -45.53 1.83 -21.15
N HIS A 435 -44.46 1.79 -21.95
CA HIS A 435 -43.50 0.68 -21.95
C HIS A 435 -42.45 0.82 -20.83
N LEU A 436 -42.35 1.95 -20.15
CA LEU A 436 -41.47 2.15 -19.01
C LEU A 436 -41.88 1.22 -17.88
N SER A 437 -40.87 0.52 -17.28
CA SER A 437 -41.06 -0.40 -16.16
C SER A 437 -40.66 0.26 -14.86
N HIS A 438 -39.36 0.42 -14.66
CA HIS A 438 -38.79 0.98 -13.42
C HIS A 438 -37.48 1.71 -13.68
N ALA A 439 -37.05 2.47 -12.70
CA ALA A 439 -35.74 3.11 -12.69
C ALA A 439 -35.01 2.89 -11.36
N ILE A 440 -33.69 2.89 -11.41
CA ILE A 440 -32.83 2.97 -10.22
C ILE A 440 -32.09 4.30 -10.31
N VAL A 441 -32.17 5.10 -9.24
CA VAL A 441 -31.60 6.46 -9.18
C VAL A 441 -30.76 6.59 -7.91
N GLU A 442 -29.57 7.16 -8.00
CA GLU A 442 -28.72 7.50 -6.86
C GLU A 442 -29.01 8.92 -6.36
N VAL A 443 -29.15 9.09 -5.02
CA VAL A 443 -29.62 10.34 -4.42
C VAL A 443 -28.61 11.02 -3.51
N ASP A 444 -27.75 10.28 -2.81
CA ASP A 444 -26.95 10.83 -1.71
C ASP A 444 -25.46 11.00 -1.96
N SER A 445 -24.83 10.16 -2.77
CA SER A 445 -23.37 10.17 -2.94
C SER A 445 -22.91 10.68 -4.29
N GLY A 446 -23.85 10.99 -5.15
CA GLY A 446 -23.59 11.20 -6.53
C GLY A 446 -24.03 12.55 -7.09
N SER A 447 -24.60 13.43 -6.28
CA SER A 447 -24.90 14.79 -6.71
C SER A 447 -23.58 15.58 -6.78
N TRP A 448 -23.15 15.91 -7.97
CA TRP A 448 -21.97 16.75 -8.24
C TRP A 448 -22.24 18.26 -8.05
N LEU A 449 -23.50 18.61 -7.74
CA LEU A 449 -23.89 19.92 -7.22
C LEU A 449 -24.27 19.77 -5.75
N ALA A 450 -23.84 20.73 -4.93
CA ALA A 450 -24.37 20.82 -3.56
C ALA A 450 -25.90 20.94 -3.62
N VAL A 451 -26.61 20.28 -2.70
CA VAL A 451 -28.09 20.25 -2.70
C VAL A 451 -28.69 21.64 -2.75
N GLU A 452 -28.00 22.62 -2.20
CA GLU A 452 -28.40 24.05 -2.16
C GLU A 452 -28.29 24.71 -3.54
N GLU A 453 -27.46 24.18 -4.44
CA GLU A 453 -27.27 24.67 -5.81
C GLU A 453 -28.27 24.09 -6.82
N LEU A 454 -29.00 23.03 -6.42
CA LEU A 454 -30.01 22.42 -7.29
C LEU A 454 -31.18 23.35 -7.51
N PRO A 455 -31.81 23.34 -8.69
CA PRO A 455 -33.08 24.03 -8.94
C PRO A 455 -34.16 23.60 -7.92
N ALA A 456 -35.10 24.49 -7.60
CA ALA A 456 -36.11 24.25 -6.56
C ALA A 456 -36.91 22.95 -6.79
N ALA A 457 -37.26 22.65 -8.03
CA ALA A 457 -37.97 21.43 -8.41
C ALA A 457 -37.12 20.17 -8.17
N ALA A 458 -35.83 20.22 -8.52
CA ALA A 458 -34.91 19.12 -8.29
C ALA A 458 -34.60 18.90 -6.79
N ARG A 459 -34.51 19.98 -6.00
CA ARG A 459 -34.36 19.90 -4.52
C ARG A 459 -35.54 19.20 -3.88
N THR A 460 -36.75 19.54 -4.29
CA THR A 460 -37.99 18.91 -3.79
C THR A 460 -38.02 17.42 -4.15
N ALA A 461 -37.67 17.09 -5.40
CA ALA A 461 -37.57 15.69 -5.83
C ALA A 461 -36.48 14.93 -5.07
N ALA A 462 -35.31 15.50 -4.87
CA ALA A 462 -34.22 14.91 -4.08
C ALA A 462 -34.64 14.63 -2.63
N ALA A 463 -35.35 15.55 -1.99
CA ALA A 463 -35.89 15.36 -0.64
C ALA A 463 -36.86 14.17 -0.57
N ARG A 464 -37.77 14.06 -1.54
CA ARG A 464 -38.72 12.94 -1.64
C ARG A 464 -38.02 11.60 -1.90
N LEU A 465 -37.04 11.58 -2.81
CA LEU A 465 -36.24 10.39 -3.11
C LEU A 465 -35.44 9.93 -1.89
N ARG A 466 -34.88 10.85 -1.11
CA ARG A 466 -34.21 10.52 0.18
C ARG A 466 -35.17 9.90 1.18
N GLN A 467 -36.39 10.39 1.25
CA GLN A 467 -37.43 9.82 2.10
C GLN A 467 -37.76 8.40 1.65
N LEU A 468 -37.95 8.18 0.34
CA LEU A 468 -38.18 6.84 -0.22
C LEU A 468 -37.00 5.89 0.05
N ALA A 469 -35.77 6.37 -0.09
CA ALA A 469 -34.57 5.61 0.27
C ALA A 469 -34.56 5.23 1.77
N ALA A 470 -34.86 6.17 2.64
CA ALA A 470 -34.94 5.93 4.09
C ALA A 470 -36.04 4.94 4.45
N ASP A 471 -37.18 5.02 3.81
CA ASP A 471 -38.32 4.12 3.99
C ASP A 471 -37.97 2.70 3.53
N ALA A 472 -37.34 2.55 2.37
CA ALA A 472 -36.83 1.29 1.86
C ALA A 472 -35.81 0.66 2.83
N HIS A 473 -35.01 1.47 3.52
CA HIS A 473 -33.99 0.97 4.45
C HIS A 473 -34.51 0.63 5.86
N ARG A 474 -35.73 0.94 6.21
CA ARG A 474 -36.28 0.71 7.57
C ARG A 474 -36.37 -0.75 7.98
N GLY A 475 -36.45 -1.70 7.09
CA GLY A 475 -36.45 -3.15 7.36
C GLY A 475 -35.19 -3.88 6.92
N ALA A 476 -34.22 -3.16 6.33
CA ALA A 476 -33.07 -3.75 5.67
C ALA A 476 -31.97 -4.14 6.66
N SER A 477 -31.24 -5.21 6.36
CA SER A 477 -30.01 -5.60 7.07
C SER A 477 -28.93 -4.50 6.93
N ARG A 478 -27.96 -4.49 7.85
CA ARG A 478 -26.82 -3.54 7.80
C ARG A 478 -26.06 -3.63 6.46
N TYR A 479 -25.98 -4.83 5.90
CA TYR A 479 -25.35 -5.10 4.60
C TYR A 479 -26.14 -4.51 3.44
N GLN A 480 -27.44 -4.74 3.36
CA GLN A 480 -28.30 -4.17 2.32
C GLN A 480 -28.25 -2.65 2.34
N ARG A 481 -28.28 -2.03 3.52
CA ARG A 481 -28.12 -0.57 3.70
C ARG A 481 -26.80 -0.04 3.16
N ALA A 482 -25.69 -0.76 3.37
CA ALA A 482 -24.39 -0.33 2.87
C ALA A 482 -24.28 -0.41 1.35
N ARG A 483 -24.88 -1.42 0.73
CA ARG A 483 -24.79 -1.66 -0.72
C ARG A 483 -25.76 -0.82 -1.54
N THR A 484 -26.95 -0.55 -1.00
CA THR A 484 -27.99 0.24 -1.65
C THR A 484 -28.07 1.67 -1.13
N ARG A 485 -27.02 2.11 -0.42
CA ARG A 485 -26.99 3.47 0.16
C ARG A 485 -27.14 4.51 -0.95
N GLY A 486 -28.21 5.32 -0.83
CA GLY A 486 -28.53 6.34 -1.80
C GLY A 486 -29.23 5.85 -3.07
N LEU A 487 -29.38 4.53 -3.29
CA LEU A 487 -30.11 4.01 -4.44
C LEU A 487 -31.59 3.86 -4.12
N VAL A 488 -32.44 4.37 -5.03
CA VAL A 488 -33.91 4.27 -4.97
C VAL A 488 -34.42 3.60 -6.21
N ARG A 489 -35.28 2.60 -6.04
CA ARG A 489 -36.02 2.00 -7.16
C ARG A 489 -37.36 2.69 -7.28
N LEU A 490 -37.65 3.21 -8.47
CA LEU A 490 -38.89 3.89 -8.83
C LEU A 490 -39.73 2.99 -9.74
N ASP A 491 -41.03 2.94 -9.50
CA ASP A 491 -42.00 2.33 -10.40
C ASP A 491 -42.51 3.40 -11.39
N LEU A 492 -42.06 3.33 -12.63
CA LEU A 492 -42.37 4.33 -13.65
C LEU A 492 -43.80 4.22 -14.22
N GLY A 493 -44.54 3.16 -13.83
CA GLY A 493 -45.99 3.10 -14.04
C GLY A 493 -46.76 4.07 -13.14
N GLN A 494 -46.12 4.60 -12.09
CA GLN A 494 -46.72 5.60 -11.21
C GLN A 494 -46.31 7.01 -11.68
N PRO A 495 -47.29 7.88 -12.01
CA PRO A 495 -46.99 9.22 -12.52
C PRO A 495 -46.13 10.09 -11.58
N GLU A 496 -46.31 9.91 -10.26
CA GLU A 496 -45.57 10.65 -9.24
C GLU A 496 -44.07 10.26 -9.24
N GLU A 497 -43.77 8.99 -9.39
CA GLU A 497 -42.38 8.47 -9.39
C GLU A 497 -41.66 8.78 -10.69
N LEU A 498 -42.36 8.76 -11.81
CA LEU A 498 -41.88 9.22 -13.11
C LEU A 498 -41.52 10.73 -13.07
N ASP A 499 -42.35 11.55 -12.42
CA ASP A 499 -42.08 12.98 -12.24
C ASP A 499 -40.84 13.23 -11.38
N LEU A 500 -40.59 12.40 -10.34
CA LEU A 500 -39.34 12.47 -9.55
C LEU A 500 -38.11 12.20 -10.42
N LEU A 501 -38.16 11.18 -11.28
CA LEU A 501 -37.08 10.86 -12.22
C LEU A 501 -36.82 12.02 -13.19
N ARG A 502 -37.87 12.62 -13.76
CA ARG A 502 -37.76 13.76 -14.69
C ARG A 502 -37.09 14.97 -14.05
N ARG A 503 -37.45 15.28 -12.80
CA ARG A 503 -36.93 16.45 -12.08
C ARG A 503 -35.53 16.26 -11.53
N TYR A 504 -35.19 15.07 -11.07
CA TYR A 504 -33.90 14.81 -10.42
C TYR A 504 -32.92 14.09 -11.32
N GLY A 505 -33.33 13.25 -12.26
CA GLY A 505 -32.48 12.48 -13.16
C GLY A 505 -31.33 13.25 -13.80
N PRO A 506 -31.55 14.47 -14.32
CA PRO A 506 -30.47 15.28 -14.89
C PRO A 506 -29.35 15.67 -13.92
N PHE A 507 -29.57 15.50 -12.63
CA PHE A 507 -28.65 15.89 -11.54
C PHE A 507 -28.03 14.71 -10.79
N THR A 508 -28.43 13.48 -11.11
CA THR A 508 -27.86 12.28 -10.48
C THR A 508 -26.62 11.79 -11.22
N THR A 509 -25.71 11.16 -10.50
CA THR A 509 -24.51 10.54 -11.08
C THR A 509 -24.75 9.11 -11.53
N ASP A 510 -25.80 8.43 -11.04
CA ASP A 510 -26.19 7.10 -11.50
C ASP A 510 -27.72 7.03 -11.62
N ALA A 511 -28.19 6.89 -12.84
CA ALA A 511 -29.58 6.56 -13.13
C ALA A 511 -29.64 5.51 -14.24
N ARG A 512 -30.52 4.54 -14.07
CA ARG A 512 -30.79 3.46 -15.03
C ARG A 512 -32.29 3.29 -15.16
N VAL A 513 -32.75 3.14 -16.39
CA VAL A 513 -34.20 3.03 -16.69
C VAL A 513 -34.43 1.80 -17.55
N TRP A 514 -35.43 1.00 -17.19
CA TRP A 514 -35.84 -0.20 -17.91
C TRP A 514 -37.22 -0.04 -18.54
N VAL A 515 -37.43 -0.71 -19.69
CA VAL A 515 -38.73 -0.93 -20.27
C VAL A 515 -39.20 -2.37 -20.01
N HIS A 516 -40.49 -2.63 -20.08
CA HIS A 516 -41.03 -3.95 -19.88
C HIS A 516 -40.49 -4.95 -20.93
N GLY A 517 -39.94 -6.07 -20.42
CA GLY A 517 -39.42 -7.15 -21.24
C GLY A 517 -37.95 -7.05 -21.63
N ASP A 518 -37.28 -5.90 -21.40
CA ASP A 518 -35.86 -5.77 -21.66
C ASP A 518 -35.02 -6.14 -20.42
N PRO A 519 -34.02 -7.00 -20.56
CA PRO A 519 -33.17 -7.41 -19.46
C PRO A 519 -32.11 -6.35 -19.07
N LEU A 520 -31.91 -5.33 -19.92
CA LEU A 520 -30.92 -4.27 -19.74
C LEU A 520 -31.58 -2.90 -19.72
N PRO A 521 -31.00 -1.90 -19.04
CA PRO A 521 -31.53 -0.55 -19.04
C PRO A 521 -31.44 0.08 -20.43
N VAL A 522 -32.51 0.75 -20.85
CA VAL A 522 -32.56 1.52 -22.10
C VAL A 522 -31.98 2.93 -21.95
N ILE A 523 -31.88 3.43 -20.72
CA ILE A 523 -31.19 4.67 -20.36
C ILE A 523 -30.25 4.35 -19.21
N GLU A 524 -28.99 4.76 -19.31
CA GLU A 524 -28.02 4.64 -18.24
C GLU A 524 -27.02 5.80 -18.23
N THR A 525 -26.50 6.16 -17.08
CA THR A 525 -25.38 7.10 -16.97
C THR A 525 -24.10 6.49 -17.53
N ALA A 526 -23.48 7.18 -18.50
CA ALA A 526 -22.39 6.64 -19.30
C ALA A 526 -20.97 6.91 -18.76
N ASP A 527 -20.78 7.98 -18.00
CA ASP A 527 -19.45 8.40 -17.53
C ASP A 527 -19.53 9.04 -16.14
N ARG A 528 -18.63 8.59 -15.25
CA ARG A 528 -18.45 9.14 -13.90
C ARG A 528 -17.41 10.27 -13.84
N PHE A 529 -16.74 10.59 -14.95
CA PHE A 529 -15.63 11.55 -15.01
C PHE A 529 -15.90 12.60 -16.09
N GLY A 530 -16.58 13.68 -15.71
CA GLY A 530 -16.80 14.84 -16.56
C GLY A 530 -17.78 15.81 -15.93
N ASP A 531 -17.77 17.06 -16.39
CA ASP A 531 -18.51 18.17 -15.81
C ASP A 531 -20.05 18.06 -15.93
N LEU A 532 -20.59 17.01 -16.56
CA LEU A 532 -22.04 16.75 -16.70
C LEU A 532 -22.34 15.24 -16.75
N PRO A 533 -23.42 14.75 -16.10
CA PRO A 533 -23.87 13.38 -16.24
C PRO A 533 -24.28 13.15 -17.70
N ARG A 534 -23.60 12.21 -18.36
CA ARG A 534 -23.90 11.84 -19.73
C ARG A 534 -24.71 10.56 -19.74
N PHE A 535 -25.97 10.68 -20.13
CA PHE A 535 -26.80 9.52 -20.38
C PHE A 535 -26.46 8.86 -21.71
N THR A 536 -26.47 7.55 -21.71
CA THR A 536 -26.54 6.74 -22.93
C THR A 536 -27.98 6.27 -23.11
N TYR A 537 -28.50 6.51 -24.25
CA TYR A 537 -29.86 6.11 -24.66
C TYR A 537 -29.74 4.98 -25.66
N GLN A 538 -30.34 3.83 -25.36
CA GLN A 538 -30.41 2.68 -26.27
C GLN A 538 -31.72 2.79 -27.05
N LEU A 539 -31.64 3.26 -28.30
CA LEU A 539 -32.79 3.52 -29.13
C LEU A 539 -32.74 2.67 -30.41
N ASP A 540 -33.92 2.16 -30.81
CA ASP A 540 -34.10 1.61 -32.14
C ASP A 540 -34.27 2.77 -33.18
N PRO A 541 -34.16 2.50 -34.48
CA PRO A 541 -34.29 3.55 -35.51
C PRO A 541 -35.59 4.32 -35.44
N THR A 542 -36.72 3.68 -35.10
CA THR A 542 -38.02 4.32 -35.03
C THR A 542 -38.15 5.21 -33.79
N GLU A 543 -37.65 4.73 -32.67
CA GLU A 543 -37.58 5.52 -31.43
C GLU A 543 -36.69 6.75 -31.61
N LEU A 544 -35.52 6.59 -32.24
CA LEU A 544 -34.59 7.66 -32.52
C LEU A 544 -35.24 8.78 -33.37
N GLU A 545 -35.93 8.41 -34.43
CA GLU A 545 -36.63 9.40 -35.28
C GLU A 545 -37.73 10.14 -34.51
N ARG A 546 -38.50 9.44 -33.68
CA ARG A 546 -39.51 10.08 -32.81
C ARG A 546 -38.87 11.03 -31.80
N VAL A 547 -37.76 10.64 -31.17
CA VAL A 547 -37.03 11.51 -30.24
C VAL A 547 -36.50 12.74 -30.97
N ARG A 548 -35.90 12.57 -32.15
CA ARG A 548 -35.37 13.69 -32.96
C ARG A 548 -36.45 14.65 -33.38
N ALA A 549 -37.60 14.16 -33.85
CA ALA A 549 -38.74 14.99 -34.21
C ALA A 549 -39.22 15.82 -33.00
N SER A 550 -39.35 15.18 -31.83
CA SER A 550 -39.78 15.86 -30.61
C SER A 550 -38.76 16.88 -30.07
N LEU A 551 -37.45 16.63 -30.28
CA LEU A 551 -36.40 17.60 -29.94
C LEU A 551 -36.41 18.78 -30.89
N ALA A 552 -36.66 18.57 -32.18
CA ALA A 552 -36.79 19.64 -33.18
C ALA A 552 -37.98 20.56 -32.86
N GLU A 553 -39.11 20.00 -32.44
CA GLU A 553 -40.28 20.78 -31.95
C GLU A 553 -39.92 21.62 -30.72
N ALA A 554 -38.98 21.16 -29.88
CA ALA A 554 -38.48 21.91 -28.74
C ALA A 554 -37.34 22.87 -29.07
N GLY A 555 -36.99 23.06 -30.35
CA GLY A 555 -35.94 23.97 -30.79
C GLY A 555 -34.52 23.44 -30.73
N LEU A 556 -34.33 22.14 -30.46
CA LEU A 556 -33.01 21.51 -30.43
C LEU A 556 -32.69 20.85 -31.80
N PRO A 557 -31.45 21.02 -32.32
CA PRO A 557 -31.08 20.44 -33.61
C PRO A 557 -30.98 18.91 -33.54
N SER A 558 -31.15 18.24 -34.67
CA SER A 558 -31.02 16.78 -34.78
C SER A 558 -29.63 16.25 -34.39
N SER A 559 -28.60 17.11 -34.39
CA SER A 559 -27.24 16.82 -33.92
C SER A 559 -27.09 16.79 -32.40
N THR A 560 -28.14 17.11 -31.63
CA THR A 560 -28.14 17.02 -30.16
C THR A 560 -27.85 15.61 -29.67
N LEU A 561 -28.34 14.57 -30.37
CA LEU A 561 -28.04 13.18 -30.12
C LEU A 561 -26.99 12.67 -31.12
N VAL A 562 -25.84 12.24 -30.63
CA VAL A 562 -24.77 11.69 -31.42
C VAL A 562 -24.58 10.19 -31.13
N PRO A 563 -24.17 9.38 -32.12
CA PRO A 563 -23.90 7.98 -31.88
C PRO A 563 -22.76 7.83 -30.90
N ARG A 564 -22.93 6.98 -29.89
CA ARG A 564 -21.87 6.62 -28.92
C ARG A 564 -20.81 5.80 -29.65
N ARG A 565 -19.60 6.34 -29.83
CA ARG A 565 -18.45 5.54 -30.24
C ARG A 565 -18.10 4.59 -29.08
N VAL A 566 -18.44 3.32 -29.22
CA VAL A 566 -17.94 2.26 -28.35
C VAL A 566 -16.42 2.25 -28.54
N ARG A 567 -15.64 2.75 -27.57
CA ARG A 567 -14.22 2.46 -27.53
C ARG A 567 -14.11 0.95 -27.37
N ALA A 568 -13.62 0.27 -28.41
CA ALA A 568 -13.23 -1.12 -28.29
C ALA A 568 -12.29 -1.20 -27.09
N SER A 569 -12.72 -1.85 -26.04
CA SER A 569 -11.88 -2.23 -24.92
C SER A 569 -10.72 -3.02 -25.51
N LYS A 570 -9.53 -2.45 -25.55
CA LYS A 570 -8.33 -3.24 -25.78
C LYS A 570 -8.28 -4.22 -24.59
N ARG A 571 -8.50 -5.50 -24.94
CA ARG A 571 -8.29 -6.66 -24.06
C ARG A 571 -6.87 -6.69 -23.54
#